data_3d580635bc6cc72142ee85b1fe2ec2f2
#
_entry.id   3d580635bc6cc72142ee85b1fe2ec2f2
#
_cell.length_a   1.000
_cell.length_b   1.000
_cell.length_c   1.000
_cell.angle_alpha   90.00
_cell.angle_beta   90.00
_cell.angle_gamma   90.00
#
_symmetry.space_group_name_H-M   'P 1'
#
loop_
_entity.id
_entity.type
_entity.pdbx_description
1 polymer ?
#
loop_
_entity_poly.entity_id
_entity_poly.type
_entity_poly.pdbx_seq_one_letter_code
_entity_poly.pdbx_strand_id
1 'polypeptide(L)'
;MMKSKADEEDYWNSSKFKAFTFDDEDDEFTRLKESKQAVNSIRSLVEEEEDEDDVEKVSWSGEPIGSISWSVRETASREQSFPKINTAPSLPKSNSGYSLSSLFKGKAKGGGFQSFSESLSDSSVRHYAPELRKPKSEYKDYISDWSPEETVQRMQQGKVFSLEKFRSLQDKLLLLDQAVSVHDGNVITAVLIYLKKSLSKEVLFRELESRQTALRHFIHYLTETKEQRLLMELFRALGRTEDMALLQYKEHLSITDENKRRDFLKSCISLPFSPEDAVHVQDHFTLLERQIIIEATDRQAESGGKVEIFQKFPRRASILNMPLITTLYYCCFYHYSETEGTYSSPANIRQTFRIAEKQYFVTALAARAKLKAWLDVDALFSSRNWLGFSRKKSPLSFHRVVDVLQKNNAPVQVLQEYVGLVDDAELKISLAQKHKCHNIVINQIRWKN
;
A
#
# COMPACT_ATOMS: atom_id res chain seq x y z
N MET A 1 -19.84 22.30 2.64
CA MET A 1 -20.26 21.27 3.60
C MET A 1 -19.23 21.25 4.72
N MET A 2 -19.56 21.77 5.91
CA MET A 2 -18.65 21.79 7.06
C MET A 2 -18.58 20.37 7.62
N LYS A 3 -17.40 19.71 7.54
CA LYS A 3 -17.14 18.47 8.25
C LYS A 3 -17.18 18.73 9.75
N SER A 4 -17.91 17.90 10.48
CA SER A 4 -18.08 18.07 11.92
C SER A 4 -16.77 17.82 12.68
N LYS A 5 -16.56 18.59 13.75
CA LYS A 5 -15.38 18.48 14.63
C LYS A 5 -15.18 17.08 15.23
N ALA A 6 -16.24 16.26 15.28
CA ALA A 6 -16.24 14.89 15.77
C ALA A 6 -15.43 13.93 14.85
N ASP A 7 -15.52 14.09 13.52
CA ASP A 7 -14.84 13.20 12.57
C ASP A 7 -13.30 13.34 12.60
N GLU A 8 -12.79 14.51 12.99
CA GLU A 8 -11.35 14.71 13.17
C GLU A 8 -10.81 14.05 14.44
N GLU A 9 -11.61 14.04 15.52
CA GLU A 9 -11.18 13.41 16.79
C GLU A 9 -11.11 11.91 16.69
N ASP A 10 -12.02 11.25 15.96
CA ASP A 10 -12.00 9.80 15.75
C ASP A 10 -10.81 9.32 14.90
N TYR A 11 -10.38 10.12 13.93
CA TYR A 11 -9.17 9.82 13.14
C TYR A 11 -7.91 9.76 14.01
N TRP A 12 -7.76 10.71 14.94
CA TRP A 12 -6.59 10.80 15.82
C TRP A 12 -6.64 9.80 16.99
N ASN A 13 -7.82 9.24 17.30
CA ASN A 13 -8.00 8.16 18.28
C ASN A 13 -7.76 6.78 17.68
N SER A 14 -7.67 6.67 16.37
CA SER A 14 -7.54 5.39 15.69
C SER A 14 -6.22 4.69 16.07
N SER A 15 -6.25 3.35 16.02
CA SER A 15 -5.07 2.49 16.26
C SER A 15 -3.88 2.82 15.35
N LYS A 16 -4.13 3.48 14.20
CA LYS A 16 -3.10 3.97 13.29
C LYS A 16 -2.26 5.09 13.91
N PHE A 17 -2.84 5.96 14.74
CA PHE A 17 -2.08 6.98 15.45
C PHE A 17 -1.19 6.38 16.56
N LYS A 18 -1.63 5.30 17.21
CA LYS A 18 -0.81 4.57 18.20
C LYS A 18 0.45 3.97 17.59
N ALA A 19 0.45 3.67 16.28
CA ALA A 19 1.64 3.18 15.58
C ALA A 19 2.72 4.25 15.39
N PHE A 20 2.40 5.54 15.53
CA PHE A 20 3.37 6.64 15.49
C PHE A 20 3.96 7.02 16.85
N THR A 21 3.51 6.43 17.94
CA THR A 21 4.21 6.50 19.21
C THR A 21 5.32 5.47 19.16
N PHE A 22 6.54 5.92 18.93
CA PHE A 22 7.74 5.09 18.94
C PHE A 22 8.02 4.61 20.38
N ASP A 23 7.29 3.59 20.82
CA ASP A 23 7.60 2.88 22.07
C ASP A 23 8.65 1.81 21.75
N ASP A 24 9.91 2.23 21.68
CA ASP A 24 11.05 1.42 21.27
C ASP A 24 11.71 0.61 22.39
N GLU A 25 11.02 0.31 23.46
CA GLU A 25 11.63 -0.52 24.53
C GLU A 25 11.03 -1.91 24.68
N ASP A 26 9.98 -2.23 23.93
CA ASP A 26 9.43 -3.57 23.94
C ASP A 26 9.87 -4.32 22.67
N ASP A 27 10.69 -5.32 22.95
CA ASP A 27 11.17 -6.41 22.13
C ASP A 27 10.31 -6.64 20.86
N GLU A 28 10.94 -6.69 19.69
CA GLU A 28 10.34 -7.04 18.40
C GLU A 28 9.48 -8.32 18.51
N PHE A 29 9.80 -9.17 19.49
CA PHE A 29 9.08 -10.36 19.86
C PHE A 29 7.73 -10.07 20.57
N THR A 30 7.64 -9.02 21.37
CA THR A 30 6.40 -8.60 22.03
C THR A 30 5.43 -7.98 21.04
N ARG A 31 5.92 -7.20 20.09
CA ARG A 31 5.13 -6.67 18.95
C ARG A 31 4.58 -7.77 18.05
N LEU A 32 5.38 -8.80 17.77
CA LEU A 32 4.93 -9.97 17.02
C LEU A 32 3.85 -10.75 17.79
N LYS A 33 3.96 -10.83 19.12
CA LYS A 33 2.98 -11.48 19.99
C LYS A 33 1.68 -10.69 20.09
N GLU A 34 1.74 -9.37 20.21
CA GLU A 34 0.57 -8.49 20.21
C GLU A 34 -0.11 -8.44 18.83
N SER A 35 0.65 -8.43 17.75
CA SER A 35 0.12 -8.56 16.40
C SER A 35 -0.58 -9.90 16.19
N LYS A 36 0.00 -11.00 16.67
CA LYS A 36 -0.65 -12.33 16.67
C LYS A 36 -1.90 -12.38 17.56
N GLN A 37 -1.90 -11.72 18.71
CA GLN A 37 -3.07 -11.62 19.57
C GLN A 37 -4.17 -10.77 18.95
N ALA A 38 -3.84 -9.67 18.30
CA ALA A 38 -4.81 -8.84 17.57
C ALA A 38 -5.43 -9.59 16.38
N VAL A 39 -4.63 -10.33 15.63
CA VAL A 39 -5.12 -11.19 14.53
C VAL A 39 -5.99 -12.32 15.07
N ASN A 40 -5.63 -12.94 16.18
CA ASN A 40 -6.44 -14.00 16.81
C ASN A 40 -7.73 -13.46 17.43
N SER A 41 -7.73 -12.24 17.98
CA SER A 41 -8.94 -11.57 18.49
C SER A 41 -9.91 -11.23 17.36
N ILE A 42 -9.39 -10.74 16.23
CA ILE A 42 -10.19 -10.49 15.02
C ILE A 42 -10.74 -11.80 14.46
N ARG A 43 -9.96 -12.86 14.51
CA ARG A 43 -10.37 -14.19 14.04
C ARG A 43 -11.45 -14.80 14.93
N SER A 44 -11.37 -14.67 16.27
CA SER A 44 -12.42 -15.14 17.18
C SER A 44 -13.73 -14.33 17.02
N LEU A 45 -13.63 -13.01 16.78
CA LEU A 45 -14.81 -12.19 16.48
C LEU A 45 -15.49 -12.55 15.15
N VAL A 46 -14.71 -13.00 14.17
CA VAL A 46 -15.26 -13.46 12.88
C VAL A 46 -15.86 -14.87 12.99
N GLU A 47 -15.31 -15.73 13.86
CA GLU A 47 -15.82 -17.09 14.08
C GLU A 47 -17.09 -17.12 14.97
N GLU A 48 -17.36 -16.06 15.77
CA GLU A 48 -18.58 -15.92 16.59
C GLU A 48 -19.77 -15.30 15.84
N GLU A 49 -19.57 -14.75 14.63
CA GLU A 49 -20.62 -14.12 13.81
C GLU A 49 -21.12 -15.00 12.64
N GLU A 50 -20.88 -16.32 12.65
CA GLU A 50 -21.36 -17.23 11.61
C GLU A 50 -22.81 -17.71 11.78
N ASP A 51 -23.67 -16.98 12.50
CA ASP A 51 -25.10 -17.21 12.50
C ASP A 51 -25.86 -15.93 12.07
N GLU A 52 -26.52 -16.06 10.88
CA GLU A 52 -27.54 -15.17 10.30
C GLU A 52 -27.06 -13.82 9.77
N ASP A 53 -26.71 -13.78 8.51
CA ASP A 53 -27.23 -12.99 7.37
C ASP A 53 -26.22 -13.02 6.24
N ASP A 54 -26.66 -13.49 5.06
CA ASP A 54 -25.94 -13.47 3.78
C ASP A 54 -25.68 -12.03 3.29
N VAL A 55 -24.84 -11.28 3.99
CA VAL A 55 -24.25 -10.04 3.51
C VAL A 55 -22.86 -10.33 3.03
N GLU A 56 -22.66 -10.35 1.72
CA GLU A 56 -21.36 -10.48 1.08
C GLU A 56 -20.39 -9.42 1.61
N LYS A 57 -19.45 -9.82 2.48
CA LYS A 57 -18.41 -8.95 3.02
C LYS A 57 -17.40 -8.68 1.91
N VAL A 58 -17.36 -7.48 1.38
CA VAL A 58 -16.39 -7.03 0.37
C VAL A 58 -15.25 -6.27 1.01
N SER A 59 -14.03 -6.47 0.51
CA SER A 59 -12.86 -5.71 0.93
C SER A 59 -12.93 -4.26 0.40
N TRP A 60 -12.05 -3.40 0.89
CA TRP A 60 -11.97 -2.00 0.47
C TRP A 60 -11.67 -1.82 -1.04
N SER A 61 -11.13 -2.85 -1.69
CA SER A 61 -10.93 -2.92 -3.14
C SER A 61 -12.15 -3.41 -3.92
N GLY A 62 -13.26 -3.75 -3.25
CA GLY A 62 -14.47 -4.29 -3.87
C GLY A 62 -14.41 -5.79 -4.17
N GLU A 63 -13.36 -6.49 -3.70
CA GLU A 63 -13.24 -7.94 -3.84
C GLU A 63 -13.79 -8.67 -2.61
N PRO A 64 -14.37 -9.88 -2.76
CA PRO A 64 -14.85 -10.68 -1.64
C PRO A 64 -13.70 -11.02 -0.68
N ILE A 65 -13.91 -10.85 0.63
CA ILE A 65 -12.90 -11.10 1.68
C ILE A 65 -12.32 -12.52 1.63
N GLY A 66 -13.05 -13.49 1.08
CA GLY A 66 -12.58 -14.85 0.85
C GLY A 66 -11.40 -14.99 -0.12
N SER A 67 -11.14 -14.00 -1.00
CA SER A 67 -10.03 -14.02 -1.95
C SER A 67 -8.71 -13.46 -1.38
N ILE A 68 -8.76 -12.65 -0.33
CA ILE A 68 -7.58 -12.04 0.31
C ILE A 68 -6.80 -13.04 1.16
N SER A 69 -7.41 -14.17 1.54
CA SER A 69 -6.78 -15.15 2.43
C SER A 69 -5.69 -16.01 1.77
N TRP A 70 -5.45 -15.88 0.46
CA TRP A 70 -4.52 -16.74 -0.27
C TRP A 70 -3.06 -16.53 0.13
N SER A 71 -2.60 -15.30 0.22
CA SER A 71 -1.22 -15.00 0.61
C SER A 71 -0.95 -15.30 2.09
N VAL A 72 -1.94 -15.11 2.96
CA VAL A 72 -1.82 -15.39 4.39
C VAL A 72 -1.88 -16.90 4.68
N ARG A 73 -2.68 -17.67 3.93
CA ARG A 73 -2.71 -19.14 4.04
C ARG A 73 -1.43 -19.81 3.53
N GLU A 74 -0.82 -19.27 2.49
CA GLU A 74 0.41 -19.83 1.93
C GLU A 74 1.61 -19.61 2.85
N THR A 75 1.68 -18.47 3.53
CA THR A 75 2.70 -18.20 4.56
C THR A 75 2.48 -19.02 5.85
N ALA A 76 1.24 -19.22 6.27
CA ALA A 76 0.92 -20.04 7.45
C ALA A 76 1.14 -21.54 7.21
N SER A 77 0.97 -22.02 5.96
CA SER A 77 1.19 -23.44 5.62
C SER A 77 2.66 -23.82 5.51
N ARG A 78 3.58 -22.85 5.40
CA ARG A 78 5.02 -23.11 5.32
C ARG A 78 5.70 -23.37 6.65
N GLU A 79 5.05 -23.02 7.76
CA GLU A 79 5.62 -23.19 9.11
C GLU A 79 5.14 -24.46 9.84
N GLN A 80 4.25 -25.27 9.27
CA GLN A 80 3.78 -26.52 9.90
C GLN A 80 4.10 -27.75 9.06
N SER A 81 5.34 -28.18 9.12
CA SER A 81 5.71 -29.54 8.76
C SER A 81 5.76 -30.41 10.02
N PHE A 82 4.69 -31.14 10.32
CA PHE A 82 4.70 -32.36 11.16
C PHE A 82 3.70 -33.39 10.65
N PRO A 83 3.85 -34.71 11.03
CA PRO A 83 3.76 -35.78 10.06
C PRO A 83 2.34 -36.40 9.94
N LYS A 84 2.19 -37.10 8.81
CA LYS A 84 1.04 -37.87 8.32
C LYS A 84 0.33 -38.73 9.36
N ILE A 85 -1.01 -38.63 9.41
CA ILE A 85 -1.87 -39.76 9.75
C ILE A 85 -2.93 -39.88 8.64
N ASN A 86 -2.99 -41.10 8.06
CA ASN A 86 -3.94 -41.50 7.05
C ASN A 86 -5.36 -41.58 7.58
N THR A 87 -6.31 -40.96 6.91
CA THR A 87 -7.71 -41.44 6.93
C THR A 87 -8.43 -41.02 5.64
N ALA A 88 -9.37 -41.82 5.26
CA ALA A 88 -10.03 -42.05 4.00
C ALA A 88 -10.83 -40.86 3.36
N PRO A 89 -11.34 -41.04 2.11
CA PRO A 89 -11.66 -39.96 1.20
C PRO A 89 -13.05 -39.37 1.48
N SER A 90 -13.15 -38.08 1.61
CA SER A 90 -14.40 -37.33 1.57
C SER A 90 -14.50 -36.50 0.29
N LEU A 91 -15.71 -36.44 -0.24
CA LEU A 91 -16.21 -35.85 -1.47
C LEU A 91 -15.65 -34.44 -1.83
N PRO A 92 -15.57 -34.10 -3.11
CA PRO A 92 -14.95 -32.87 -3.57
C PRO A 92 -15.87 -31.66 -3.29
N LYS A 93 -15.37 -30.74 -2.46
CA LYS A 93 -15.93 -29.38 -2.37
C LYS A 93 -15.55 -28.61 -3.63
N SER A 94 -16.50 -28.01 -4.28
CA SER A 94 -16.35 -27.17 -5.46
C SER A 94 -15.46 -25.97 -5.15
N ASN A 95 -14.19 -26.01 -5.59
CA ASN A 95 -13.30 -24.85 -5.59
C ASN A 95 -13.61 -23.99 -6.81
N SER A 96 -14.28 -22.88 -6.64
CA SER A 96 -14.45 -21.83 -7.63
C SER A 96 -13.27 -20.84 -7.61
N GLY A 97 -12.07 -21.33 -7.75
CA GLY A 97 -10.86 -20.51 -7.86
C GLY A 97 -10.04 -20.94 -9.05
N TYR A 98 -10.37 -20.42 -10.23
CA TYR A 98 -9.60 -20.72 -11.43
C TYR A 98 -8.37 -19.83 -11.50
N SER A 99 -7.20 -20.40 -11.28
CA SER A 99 -5.95 -19.77 -11.67
C SER A 99 -5.87 -19.69 -13.20
N LEU A 100 -5.58 -18.51 -13.75
CA LEU A 100 -5.35 -18.30 -15.18
C LEU A 100 -4.36 -19.31 -15.79
N SER A 101 -3.40 -19.81 -15.00
CA SER A 101 -2.48 -20.86 -15.41
C SER A 101 -3.14 -22.22 -15.70
N SER A 102 -4.30 -22.50 -15.12
CA SER A 102 -5.03 -23.76 -15.40
C SER A 102 -5.81 -23.71 -16.71
N LEU A 103 -6.18 -22.52 -17.18
CA LEU A 103 -6.89 -22.32 -18.45
C LEU A 103 -5.98 -22.54 -19.67
N PHE A 104 -4.66 -22.46 -19.47
CA PHE A 104 -3.66 -22.60 -20.54
C PHE A 104 -2.76 -23.85 -20.41
N LYS A 105 -3.02 -24.75 -19.46
CA LYS A 105 -2.37 -26.06 -19.41
C LYS A 105 -2.94 -26.98 -20.48
N GLY A 106 -2.69 -26.66 -21.74
CA GLY A 106 -2.70 -27.64 -22.81
C GLY A 106 -1.58 -28.64 -22.56
N LYS A 107 -1.89 -29.93 -22.60
CA LYS A 107 -0.93 -31.03 -22.54
C LYS A 107 0.23 -30.77 -23.51
N ALA A 108 1.38 -30.38 -23.02
CA ALA A 108 2.60 -30.37 -23.78
C ALA A 108 3.04 -31.85 -23.98
N LYS A 109 2.68 -32.43 -25.12
CA LYS A 109 3.44 -33.55 -25.66
C LYS A 109 4.69 -32.98 -26.27
N GLY A 110 5.83 -33.45 -25.79
CA GLY A 110 7.14 -33.05 -26.23
C GLY A 110 7.34 -33.24 -27.74
N GLY A 111 7.88 -32.22 -28.33
CA GLY A 111 8.41 -32.23 -29.70
C GLY A 111 9.45 -31.13 -29.78
N GLY A 112 10.70 -31.54 -29.97
CA GLY A 112 11.88 -30.69 -29.90
C GLY A 112 11.85 -29.57 -30.92
N PHE A 113 12.33 -28.42 -30.48
CA PHE A 113 12.69 -27.28 -31.32
C PHE A 113 13.92 -27.67 -32.14
N GLN A 114 13.75 -27.86 -33.45
CA GLN A 114 14.85 -27.78 -34.40
C GLN A 114 14.85 -26.40 -35.03
N SER A 115 16.00 -25.78 -34.91
CA SER A 115 16.37 -24.53 -35.55
C SER A 115 16.32 -24.66 -37.07
N PHE A 116 15.62 -23.73 -37.72
CA PHE A 116 15.74 -23.54 -39.16
C PHE A 116 17.02 -22.76 -39.47
N SER A 117 17.99 -23.43 -40.06
CA SER A 117 19.02 -22.80 -40.87
C SER A 117 18.76 -23.15 -42.32
N GLU A 118 18.66 -22.10 -43.15
CA GLU A 118 18.57 -22.20 -44.61
C GLU A 118 19.80 -22.92 -45.19
N SER A 119 19.58 -23.84 -46.11
CA SER A 119 20.48 -24.08 -47.21
C SER A 119 19.71 -24.60 -48.41
N LEU A 120 19.75 -23.87 -49.48
CA LEU A 120 19.39 -24.23 -50.82
C LEU A 120 20.35 -25.31 -51.35
N SER A 121 19.83 -26.36 -51.97
CA SER A 121 20.29 -26.93 -53.24
C SER A 121 19.50 -28.20 -53.62
N ASP A 122 18.78 -28.10 -54.62
CA ASP A 122 18.73 -28.79 -55.91
C ASP A 122 18.75 -30.34 -55.96
N SER A 123 17.88 -30.78 -56.92
CA SER A 123 17.85 -32.01 -57.71
C SER A 123 17.08 -33.22 -57.18
N SER A 124 15.90 -33.34 -57.82
CA SER A 124 15.30 -34.54 -58.41
C SER A 124 15.84 -35.91 -58.02
N VAL A 125 14.96 -36.73 -57.41
CA VAL A 125 14.72 -38.14 -57.78
C VAL A 125 13.31 -38.59 -57.35
N ARG A 126 12.48 -38.95 -58.28
CA ARG A 126 11.17 -39.57 -58.03
C ARG A 126 11.38 -41.02 -57.62
N HIS A 127 11.02 -41.38 -56.41
CA HIS A 127 10.76 -42.74 -56.01
C HIS A 127 9.28 -42.90 -55.66
N TYR A 128 8.57 -43.65 -56.52
CA TYR A 128 7.25 -44.19 -56.24
C TYR A 128 7.37 -45.16 -55.08
N ALA A 129 6.84 -44.85 -53.93
CA ALA A 129 6.53 -45.76 -52.87
C ALA A 129 5.00 -45.92 -52.80
N PRO A 130 4.46 -47.13 -52.65
CA PRO A 130 3.01 -47.34 -52.63
C PRO A 130 2.42 -46.68 -51.39
N GLU A 131 1.37 -45.86 -51.62
CA GLU A 131 0.58 -45.26 -50.56
C GLU A 131 -0.06 -46.33 -49.68
N LEU A 132 0.52 -46.59 -48.54
CA LEU A 132 -0.19 -47.19 -47.42
C LEU A 132 -1.24 -46.17 -46.97
N ARG A 133 -2.49 -46.40 -47.42
CA ARG A 133 -3.66 -45.70 -46.91
C ARG A 133 -3.66 -45.86 -45.39
N LYS A 134 -3.18 -44.88 -44.67
CA LYS A 134 -3.46 -44.70 -43.25
C LYS A 134 -4.96 -44.69 -43.11
N PRO A 135 -5.58 -45.46 -42.19
CA PRO A 135 -6.99 -45.33 -41.91
C PRO A 135 -7.24 -43.87 -41.56
N LYS A 136 -8.17 -43.23 -42.29
CA LYS A 136 -8.75 -41.95 -41.84
C LYS A 136 -9.27 -42.22 -40.42
N SER A 137 -8.51 -41.85 -39.39
CA SER A 137 -9.13 -41.64 -38.12
C SER A 137 -10.15 -40.57 -38.40
N GLU A 138 -11.42 -40.92 -38.34
CA GLU A 138 -12.49 -40.00 -38.17
C GLU A 138 -12.23 -39.29 -36.82
N TYR A 139 -11.26 -38.38 -36.82
CA TYR A 139 -11.37 -37.21 -35.97
C TYR A 139 -12.61 -36.53 -36.56
N LYS A 140 -13.79 -36.87 -36.04
CA LYS A 140 -14.88 -35.95 -36.01
C LYS A 140 -14.28 -34.71 -35.42
N ASP A 141 -13.96 -33.75 -36.29
CA ASP A 141 -13.74 -32.38 -35.89
C ASP A 141 -15.04 -32.01 -35.14
N TYR A 142 -14.97 -32.10 -33.81
CA TYR A 142 -15.89 -31.41 -32.98
C TYR A 142 -15.54 -29.93 -33.13
N ILE A 143 -15.74 -29.42 -34.34
CA ILE A 143 -15.97 -28.02 -34.59
C ILE A 143 -17.35 -27.80 -33.99
N SER A 144 -17.37 -27.71 -32.68
CA SER A 144 -18.57 -27.25 -32.00
C SER A 144 -18.74 -25.82 -32.46
N ASP A 145 -19.82 -25.56 -33.20
CA ASP A 145 -20.25 -24.21 -33.56
C ASP A 145 -20.75 -23.46 -32.33
N TRP A 146 -19.93 -23.40 -31.30
CA TRP A 146 -20.28 -22.72 -30.09
C TRP A 146 -20.39 -21.22 -30.37
N SER A 147 -21.51 -20.65 -30.00
CA SER A 147 -21.68 -19.22 -29.98
C SER A 147 -20.72 -18.57 -28.98
N PRO A 148 -20.47 -17.26 -29.07
CA PRO A 148 -19.73 -16.53 -28.03
C PRO A 148 -20.28 -16.79 -26.62
N GLU A 149 -21.64 -16.81 -26.47
CA GLU A 149 -22.33 -17.06 -25.21
C GLU A 149 -21.99 -18.43 -24.62
N GLU A 150 -22.11 -19.48 -25.44
CA GLU A 150 -21.83 -20.84 -25.02
C GLU A 150 -20.35 -21.01 -24.67
N THR A 151 -19.46 -20.39 -25.42
CA THR A 151 -18.02 -20.39 -25.13
C THR A 151 -17.74 -19.74 -23.79
N VAL A 152 -18.31 -18.57 -23.50
CA VAL A 152 -18.16 -17.86 -22.23
C VAL A 152 -18.73 -18.67 -21.07
N GLN A 153 -19.92 -19.29 -21.23
CA GLN A 153 -20.47 -20.19 -20.20
C GLN A 153 -19.55 -21.38 -19.90
N ARG A 154 -18.93 -21.96 -20.92
CA ARG A 154 -17.96 -23.06 -20.74
C ARG A 154 -16.72 -22.59 -19.99
N MET A 155 -16.26 -21.37 -20.29
CA MET A 155 -15.13 -20.76 -19.55
C MET A 155 -15.48 -20.57 -18.08
N GLN A 156 -16.65 -20.05 -17.75
CA GLN A 156 -17.11 -19.89 -16.37
C GLN A 156 -17.22 -21.22 -15.63
N GLN A 157 -17.70 -22.26 -16.31
CA GLN A 157 -17.84 -23.61 -15.74
C GLN A 157 -16.53 -24.39 -15.69
N GLY A 158 -15.40 -23.84 -16.16
CA GLY A 158 -14.14 -24.54 -16.24
C GLY A 158 -14.14 -25.73 -17.21
N LYS A 159 -15.09 -25.78 -18.16
CA LYS A 159 -15.16 -26.80 -19.18
C LYS A 159 -14.15 -26.53 -20.28
N VAL A 160 -13.87 -27.58 -21.08
CA VAL A 160 -13.01 -27.45 -22.26
C VAL A 160 -13.64 -26.48 -23.26
N PHE A 161 -12.87 -25.51 -23.73
CA PHE A 161 -13.26 -24.53 -24.74
C PHE A 161 -12.08 -24.28 -25.71
N SER A 162 -12.39 -23.69 -26.87
CA SER A 162 -11.39 -23.23 -27.83
C SER A 162 -11.75 -21.83 -28.31
N LEU A 163 -10.77 -20.93 -28.28
CA LEU A 163 -10.92 -19.55 -28.76
C LEU A 163 -10.44 -19.39 -30.22
N GLU A 164 -9.71 -20.37 -30.76
CA GLU A 164 -9.09 -20.30 -32.09
C GLU A 164 -10.14 -20.24 -33.24
N LYS A 165 -11.38 -20.67 -33.00
CA LYS A 165 -12.44 -20.59 -33.96
C LYS A 165 -12.92 -19.16 -34.26
N PHE A 166 -12.73 -18.24 -33.32
CA PHE A 166 -13.05 -16.82 -33.49
C PHE A 166 -11.98 -16.12 -34.31
N ARG A 167 -12.05 -16.27 -35.64
CA ARG A 167 -11.00 -15.78 -36.55
C ARG A 167 -11.24 -14.37 -37.03
N SER A 168 -12.48 -14.00 -37.31
CA SER A 168 -12.80 -12.64 -37.75
C SER A 168 -12.70 -11.64 -36.62
N LEU A 169 -12.41 -10.38 -36.93
CA LEU A 169 -12.40 -9.31 -35.93
C LEU A 169 -13.76 -9.20 -35.25
N GLN A 170 -14.85 -9.30 -36.02
CA GLN A 170 -16.19 -9.19 -35.49
C GLN A 170 -16.51 -10.29 -34.48
N ASP A 171 -16.17 -11.56 -34.78
CA ASP A 171 -16.37 -12.67 -33.84
C ASP A 171 -15.60 -12.50 -32.56
N LYS A 172 -14.36 -12.00 -32.64
CA LYS A 172 -13.50 -11.71 -31.51
C LYS A 172 -14.09 -10.61 -30.62
N LEU A 173 -14.65 -9.57 -31.23
CA LEU A 173 -15.28 -8.48 -30.48
C LEU A 173 -16.59 -8.91 -29.84
N LEU A 174 -17.43 -9.72 -30.53
CA LEU A 174 -18.64 -10.32 -29.95
C LEU A 174 -18.27 -11.21 -28.75
N LEU A 175 -17.22 -12.00 -28.86
CA LEU A 175 -16.74 -12.81 -27.74
C LEU A 175 -16.29 -11.93 -26.55
N LEU A 176 -15.61 -10.81 -26.80
CA LEU A 176 -15.22 -9.87 -25.75
C LEU A 176 -16.43 -9.21 -25.11
N ASP A 177 -17.39 -8.75 -25.92
CA ASP A 177 -18.59 -8.10 -25.41
C ASP A 177 -19.42 -9.07 -24.57
N GLN A 178 -19.50 -10.34 -24.99
CA GLN A 178 -20.14 -11.39 -24.19
C GLN A 178 -19.37 -11.69 -22.89
N ALA A 179 -18.06 -11.74 -22.93
CA ALA A 179 -17.25 -11.91 -21.72
C ALA A 179 -17.44 -10.77 -20.72
N VAL A 180 -17.56 -9.53 -21.20
CA VAL A 180 -17.85 -8.36 -20.36
C VAL A 180 -19.26 -8.44 -19.77
N SER A 181 -20.25 -8.93 -20.53
CA SER A 181 -21.65 -8.99 -20.07
C SER A 181 -21.87 -9.92 -18.87
N VAL A 182 -21.04 -10.93 -18.71
CA VAL A 182 -21.14 -11.88 -17.58
C VAL A 182 -20.38 -11.43 -16.33
N HIS A 183 -19.67 -10.28 -16.39
CA HIS A 183 -18.95 -9.68 -15.27
C HIS A 183 -17.92 -10.60 -14.57
N ASP A 184 -17.41 -11.63 -15.23
CA ASP A 184 -16.37 -12.51 -14.70
C ASP A 184 -14.97 -12.00 -15.14
N GLY A 185 -14.21 -11.47 -14.20
CA GLY A 185 -12.88 -10.89 -14.47
C GLY A 185 -11.89 -11.90 -15.06
N ASN A 186 -11.98 -13.17 -14.68
CA ASN A 186 -11.11 -14.23 -15.21
C ASN A 186 -11.42 -14.51 -16.68
N VAL A 187 -12.71 -14.59 -17.02
CA VAL A 187 -13.16 -14.80 -18.40
C VAL A 187 -12.77 -13.62 -19.27
N ILE A 188 -13.02 -12.39 -18.81
CA ILE A 188 -12.64 -11.15 -19.52
C ILE A 188 -11.14 -11.15 -19.79
N THR A 189 -10.32 -11.43 -18.77
CA THR A 189 -8.87 -11.43 -18.89
C THR A 189 -8.37 -12.52 -19.83
N ALA A 190 -8.95 -13.72 -19.79
CA ALA A 190 -8.59 -14.82 -20.69
C ALA A 190 -8.88 -14.47 -22.15
N VAL A 191 -10.04 -13.86 -22.44
CA VAL A 191 -10.38 -13.37 -23.78
C VAL A 191 -9.42 -12.27 -24.21
N LEU A 192 -9.08 -11.32 -23.33
CA LEU A 192 -8.11 -10.25 -23.62
C LEU A 192 -6.71 -10.77 -23.94
N ILE A 193 -6.26 -11.80 -23.25
CA ILE A 193 -4.98 -12.48 -23.56
C ILE A 193 -5.02 -13.12 -24.95
N TYR A 194 -6.13 -13.73 -25.31
CA TYR A 194 -6.33 -14.26 -26.66
C TYR A 194 -6.30 -13.14 -27.70
N LEU A 195 -7.03 -12.05 -27.49
CA LEU A 195 -7.05 -10.90 -28.41
C LEU A 195 -5.66 -10.27 -28.55
N LYS A 196 -4.92 -10.10 -27.47
CA LYS A 196 -3.52 -9.62 -27.48
C LYS A 196 -2.63 -10.44 -28.38
N LYS A 197 -2.83 -11.78 -28.46
CA LYS A 197 -2.04 -12.68 -29.28
C LYS A 197 -2.51 -12.73 -30.75
N SER A 198 -3.76 -12.40 -31.02
CA SER A 198 -4.42 -12.64 -32.31
C SER A 198 -4.78 -11.37 -33.08
N LEU A 199 -4.57 -10.20 -32.48
CA LEU A 199 -4.81 -8.89 -33.13
C LEU A 199 -3.51 -8.06 -33.13
N SER A 200 -3.44 -7.11 -34.06
CA SER A 200 -2.38 -6.08 -33.98
C SER A 200 -2.68 -5.13 -32.82
N LYS A 201 -1.64 -4.52 -32.27
CA LYS A 201 -1.75 -3.60 -31.13
C LYS A 201 -2.69 -2.43 -31.42
N GLU A 202 -2.58 -1.87 -32.61
CA GLU A 202 -3.35 -0.70 -33.03
C GLU A 202 -4.85 -1.00 -33.09
N VAL A 203 -5.22 -2.18 -33.62
CA VAL A 203 -6.60 -2.63 -33.67
C VAL A 203 -7.11 -2.89 -32.25
N LEU A 204 -6.33 -3.61 -31.45
CA LEU A 204 -6.72 -3.95 -30.08
C LEU A 204 -6.96 -2.66 -29.25
N PHE A 205 -6.04 -1.70 -29.32
CA PHE A 205 -6.14 -0.47 -28.53
C PHE A 205 -7.35 0.38 -28.94
N ARG A 206 -7.59 0.51 -30.23
CA ARG A 206 -8.79 1.20 -30.74
C ARG A 206 -10.08 0.57 -30.26
N GLU A 207 -10.16 -0.76 -30.29
CA GLU A 207 -11.38 -1.47 -29.88
C GLU A 207 -11.58 -1.43 -28.36
N LEU A 208 -10.50 -1.36 -27.58
CA LEU A 208 -10.55 -1.23 -26.12
C LEU A 208 -10.96 0.19 -25.68
N GLU A 209 -10.69 1.21 -26.46
CA GLU A 209 -11.05 2.60 -26.17
C GLU A 209 -12.56 2.76 -25.92
N SER A 210 -13.37 2.10 -26.74
CA SER A 210 -14.83 2.11 -26.61
C SER A 210 -15.38 1.17 -25.52
N ARG A 211 -14.55 0.25 -24.97
CA ARG A 211 -14.92 -0.81 -24.02
C ARG A 211 -14.24 -0.65 -22.68
N GLN A 212 -14.69 0.33 -21.90
CA GLN A 212 -14.01 0.75 -20.66
C GLN A 212 -13.80 -0.37 -19.63
N THR A 213 -14.74 -1.32 -19.50
CA THR A 213 -14.59 -2.46 -18.60
C THR A 213 -13.46 -3.39 -19.05
N ALA A 214 -13.44 -3.76 -20.33
CA ALA A 214 -12.36 -4.56 -20.91
C ALA A 214 -11.01 -3.84 -20.81
N LEU A 215 -10.99 -2.52 -21.05
CA LEU A 215 -9.79 -1.69 -20.93
C LEU A 215 -9.20 -1.73 -19.50
N ARG A 216 -10.06 -1.62 -18.47
CA ARG A 216 -9.60 -1.70 -17.06
C ARG A 216 -8.97 -3.07 -16.76
N HIS A 217 -9.60 -4.15 -17.17
CA HIS A 217 -9.05 -5.50 -17.01
C HIS A 217 -7.75 -5.69 -17.77
N PHE A 218 -7.62 -5.08 -18.97
CA PHE A 218 -6.39 -5.16 -19.74
C PHE A 218 -5.25 -4.38 -19.09
N ILE A 219 -5.52 -3.16 -18.61
CA ILE A 219 -4.55 -2.36 -17.85
C ILE A 219 -4.08 -3.12 -16.60
N HIS A 220 -5.03 -3.68 -15.85
CA HIS A 220 -4.71 -4.48 -14.66
C HIS A 220 -3.83 -5.69 -15.02
N TYR A 221 -4.21 -6.44 -16.05
CA TYR A 221 -3.43 -7.59 -16.53
C TYR A 221 -1.99 -7.18 -16.90
N LEU A 222 -1.81 -6.09 -17.68
CA LEU A 222 -0.48 -5.61 -18.07
C LEU A 222 0.35 -5.14 -16.88
N THR A 223 -0.30 -4.57 -15.87
CA THR A 223 0.35 -4.13 -14.63
C THR A 223 0.86 -5.32 -13.82
N GLU A 224 0.02 -6.35 -13.62
CA GLU A 224 0.38 -7.56 -12.87
C GLU A 224 1.45 -8.39 -13.58
N THR A 225 1.40 -8.47 -14.91
CA THR A 225 2.42 -9.17 -15.71
C THR A 225 3.69 -8.35 -15.94
N LYS A 226 3.74 -7.11 -15.42
CA LYS A 226 4.86 -6.16 -15.57
C LYS A 226 5.23 -5.86 -17.03
N GLU A 227 4.26 -5.91 -17.92
CA GLU A 227 4.44 -5.56 -19.34
C GLU A 227 4.42 -4.05 -19.58
N GLN A 228 5.32 -3.33 -18.90
CA GLN A 228 5.35 -1.86 -18.87
C GLN A 228 5.44 -1.22 -20.27
N ARG A 229 6.19 -1.84 -21.19
CA ARG A 229 6.33 -1.31 -22.56
C ARG A 229 4.99 -1.25 -23.29
N LEU A 230 4.23 -2.35 -23.23
CA LEU A 230 2.91 -2.44 -23.87
C LEU A 230 1.90 -1.52 -23.17
N LEU A 231 1.98 -1.39 -21.85
CA LEU A 231 1.15 -0.49 -21.07
C LEU A 231 1.42 0.98 -21.43
N MET A 232 2.68 1.37 -21.63
CA MET A 232 3.06 2.71 -22.08
C MET A 232 2.56 2.98 -23.50
N GLU A 233 2.65 2.00 -24.42
CA GLU A 233 2.14 2.12 -25.79
C GLU A 233 0.60 2.28 -25.77
N LEU A 234 -0.10 1.53 -24.92
CA LEU A 234 -1.55 1.64 -24.72
C LEU A 234 -1.94 3.04 -24.23
N PHE A 235 -1.31 3.53 -23.17
CA PHE A 235 -1.62 4.86 -22.64
C PHE A 235 -1.32 5.96 -23.66
N ARG A 236 -0.25 5.83 -24.45
CA ARG A 236 0.07 6.76 -25.53
C ARG A 236 -1.01 6.75 -26.62
N ALA A 237 -1.47 5.57 -27.04
CA ALA A 237 -2.52 5.43 -28.04
C ALA A 237 -3.85 6.04 -27.57
N LEU A 238 -4.14 5.94 -26.28
CA LEU A 238 -5.37 6.48 -25.67
C LEU A 238 -5.25 7.95 -25.24
N GLY A 239 -4.08 8.60 -25.46
CA GLY A 239 -3.84 9.97 -25.03
C GLY A 239 -3.80 10.15 -23.49
N ARG A 240 -3.62 9.08 -22.73
CA ARG A 240 -3.61 9.10 -21.25
C ARG A 240 -2.22 9.51 -20.72
N THR A 241 -1.87 10.78 -20.92
CA THR A 241 -0.53 11.32 -20.59
C THR A 241 -0.22 11.31 -19.11
N GLU A 242 -1.22 11.55 -18.27
CA GLU A 242 -1.07 11.51 -16.79
C GLU A 242 -0.75 10.09 -16.29
N ASP A 243 -1.42 9.07 -16.83
CA ASP A 243 -1.13 7.68 -16.49
C ASP A 243 0.28 7.25 -16.94
N MET A 244 0.73 7.76 -18.07
CA MET A 244 2.10 7.56 -18.54
C MET A 244 3.11 8.17 -17.56
N ALA A 245 2.85 9.39 -17.12
CA ALA A 245 3.68 10.08 -16.14
C ALA A 245 3.75 9.32 -14.82
N LEU A 246 2.60 8.85 -14.30
CA LEU A 246 2.53 8.02 -13.09
C LEU A 246 3.26 6.69 -13.24
N LEU A 247 3.16 6.05 -14.40
CA LEU A 247 3.86 4.78 -14.66
C LEU A 247 5.37 5.01 -14.67
N GLN A 248 5.84 6.06 -15.34
CA GLN A 248 7.25 6.43 -15.34
C GLN A 248 7.74 6.79 -13.93
N TYR A 249 6.98 7.58 -13.18
CA TYR A 249 7.31 7.93 -11.81
C TYR A 249 7.53 6.70 -10.91
N LYS A 250 6.72 5.64 -11.07
CA LYS A 250 6.86 4.39 -10.32
C LYS A 250 8.21 3.69 -10.49
N GLU A 251 8.94 3.99 -11.56
CA GLU A 251 10.27 3.42 -11.79
C GLU A 251 11.29 3.81 -10.72
N HIS A 252 11.05 4.91 -9.98
CA HIS A 252 11.91 5.30 -8.85
C HIS A 252 12.03 4.21 -7.79
N LEU A 253 11.02 3.33 -7.66
CA LEU A 253 11.03 2.22 -6.69
C LEU A 253 12.11 1.17 -7.00
N SER A 254 12.52 1.04 -8.27
CA SER A 254 13.57 0.12 -8.70
C SER A 254 14.99 0.65 -8.48
N ILE A 255 15.13 1.95 -8.23
CA ILE A 255 16.43 2.61 -8.06
C ILE A 255 16.86 2.50 -6.59
N THR A 256 17.95 1.78 -6.34
CA THR A 256 18.46 1.53 -4.98
C THR A 256 19.35 2.66 -4.46
N ASP A 257 20.10 3.33 -5.34
CA ASP A 257 20.97 4.44 -4.99
C ASP A 257 20.15 5.73 -4.81
N GLU A 258 20.28 6.36 -3.66
CA GLU A 258 19.46 7.53 -3.28
C GLU A 258 19.76 8.77 -4.14
N ASN A 259 21.01 8.98 -4.55
CA ASN A 259 21.37 10.11 -5.40
C ASN A 259 20.80 9.92 -6.82
N LYS A 260 20.92 8.72 -7.37
CA LYS A 260 20.29 8.39 -8.67
C LYS A 260 18.77 8.48 -8.58
N ARG A 261 18.16 8.05 -7.48
CA ARG A 261 16.72 8.18 -7.25
C ARG A 261 16.30 9.64 -7.18
N ARG A 262 17.03 10.49 -6.46
CA ARG A 262 16.81 11.94 -6.42
C ARG A 262 16.88 12.56 -7.82
N ASP A 263 17.91 12.24 -8.59
CA ASP A 263 18.10 12.79 -9.94
C ASP A 263 16.99 12.30 -10.90
N PHE A 264 16.57 11.05 -10.74
CA PHE A 264 15.42 10.51 -11.46
C PHE A 264 14.13 11.24 -11.09
N LEU A 265 13.83 11.42 -9.80
CA LEU A 265 12.67 12.18 -9.34
C LEU A 265 12.68 13.62 -9.84
N LYS A 266 13.85 14.25 -9.90
CA LYS A 266 14.02 15.58 -10.49
C LYS A 266 13.59 15.59 -11.96
N SER A 267 13.96 14.58 -12.73
CA SER A 267 13.54 14.46 -14.11
C SER A 267 12.03 14.25 -14.28
N CYS A 268 11.39 13.61 -13.29
CA CYS A 268 9.94 13.39 -13.29
C CYS A 268 9.13 14.68 -13.10
N ILE A 269 9.69 15.74 -12.49
CA ILE A 269 8.95 16.99 -12.22
C ILE A 269 8.40 17.64 -13.51
N SER A 270 9.07 17.41 -14.65
CA SER A 270 8.64 17.96 -15.95
C SER A 270 7.58 17.11 -16.67
N LEU A 271 7.18 15.97 -16.12
CA LEU A 271 6.18 15.09 -16.72
C LEU A 271 4.77 15.69 -16.59
N PRO A 272 3.85 15.34 -17.49
CA PRO A 272 2.50 15.89 -17.52
C PRO A 272 1.60 15.20 -16.47
N PHE A 273 1.86 15.46 -15.22
CA PHE A 273 0.98 15.04 -14.11
C PHE A 273 -0.27 15.90 -14.00
N SER A 274 -1.28 15.38 -13.31
CA SER A 274 -2.34 16.22 -12.76
C SER A 274 -1.74 17.26 -11.79
N PRO A 275 -2.38 18.42 -11.59
CA PRO A 275 -1.87 19.43 -10.65
C PRO A 275 -1.63 18.90 -9.23
N GLU A 276 -2.46 17.97 -8.77
CA GLU A 276 -2.34 17.34 -7.45
C GLU A 276 -1.13 16.41 -7.40
N ASP A 277 -0.97 15.54 -8.38
CA ASP A 277 0.15 14.61 -8.46
C ASP A 277 1.48 15.34 -8.65
N ALA A 278 1.50 16.42 -9.42
CA ALA A 278 2.70 17.24 -9.63
C ALA A 278 3.24 17.79 -8.31
N VAL A 279 2.36 18.24 -7.41
CA VAL A 279 2.75 18.69 -6.06
C VAL A 279 3.36 17.54 -5.26
N HIS A 280 2.75 16.36 -5.30
CA HIS A 280 3.26 15.19 -4.56
C HIS A 280 4.63 14.72 -5.09
N VAL A 281 4.83 14.74 -6.40
CA VAL A 281 6.14 14.40 -7.02
C VAL A 281 7.21 15.41 -6.62
N GLN A 282 6.87 16.71 -6.64
CA GLN A 282 7.76 17.77 -6.19
C GLN A 282 8.11 17.64 -4.72
N ASP A 283 7.12 17.37 -3.86
CA ASP A 283 7.32 17.17 -2.43
C ASP A 283 8.19 15.94 -2.15
N HIS A 284 8.00 14.85 -2.90
CA HIS A 284 8.84 13.65 -2.77
C HIS A 284 10.30 13.94 -3.14
N PHE A 285 10.54 14.62 -4.26
CA PHE A 285 11.89 15.05 -4.63
C PHE A 285 12.52 15.91 -3.54
N THR A 286 11.80 16.93 -3.09
CA THR A 286 12.29 17.88 -2.06
C THR A 286 12.57 17.17 -0.74
N LEU A 287 11.74 16.20 -0.35
CA LEU A 287 11.92 15.42 0.86
C LEU A 287 13.18 14.54 0.78
N LEU A 288 13.35 13.80 -0.33
CA LEU A 288 14.52 12.93 -0.50
C LEU A 288 15.83 13.73 -0.57
N GLU A 289 15.84 14.86 -1.28
CA GLU A 289 17.00 15.76 -1.33
C GLU A 289 17.39 16.23 0.07
N ARG A 290 16.41 16.66 0.86
CA ARG A 290 16.60 17.05 2.26
C ARG A 290 17.14 15.90 3.11
N GLN A 291 16.55 14.72 3.01
CA GLN A 291 16.98 13.53 3.74
C GLN A 291 18.44 13.15 3.43
N ILE A 292 18.86 13.24 2.18
CA ILE A 292 20.24 12.97 1.76
C ILE A 292 21.22 13.93 2.47
N ILE A 293 20.88 15.22 2.50
CA ILE A 293 21.73 16.24 3.14
C ILE A 293 21.82 16.00 4.65
N ILE A 294 20.68 15.79 5.32
CA ILE A 294 20.62 15.56 6.76
C ILE A 294 21.39 14.28 7.11
N GLU A 295 21.14 13.19 6.39
CA GLU A 295 21.82 11.90 6.63
C GLU A 295 23.33 12.00 6.49
N ALA A 296 23.83 12.72 5.48
CA ALA A 296 25.26 12.93 5.27
C ALA A 296 25.88 13.77 6.41
N THR A 297 25.20 14.85 6.80
CA THR A 297 25.66 15.73 7.88
C THR A 297 25.71 14.99 9.22
N ASP A 298 24.65 14.24 9.53
CA ASP A 298 24.53 13.53 10.80
C ASP A 298 25.50 12.36 10.90
N ARG A 299 25.72 11.64 9.80
CA ARG A 299 26.74 10.58 9.73
C ARG A 299 28.14 11.13 9.99
N GLN A 300 28.44 12.33 9.47
CA GLN A 300 29.70 13.01 9.74
C GLN A 300 29.79 13.46 11.19
N ALA A 301 28.72 13.99 11.77
CA ALA A 301 28.64 14.42 13.17
C ALA A 301 28.79 13.23 14.14
N GLU A 302 28.18 12.10 13.85
CA GLU A 302 28.33 10.86 14.62
C GLU A 302 29.78 10.35 14.60
N SER A 303 30.38 10.26 13.39
CA SER A 303 31.76 9.79 13.24
C SER A 303 32.78 10.73 13.93
N GLY A 304 32.48 12.02 13.98
CA GLY A 304 33.28 13.02 14.67
C GLY A 304 33.20 12.96 16.21
N GLY A 305 32.19 12.27 16.76
CA GLY A 305 32.01 12.05 18.19
C GLY A 305 31.88 13.30 19.06
N LYS A 306 31.58 14.49 18.45
CA LYS A 306 31.55 15.77 19.16
C LYS A 306 30.16 16.22 19.60
N VAL A 307 29.11 15.61 19.03
CA VAL A 307 27.73 16.04 19.27
C VAL A 307 27.10 15.16 20.34
N GLU A 308 26.85 15.74 21.52
CA GLU A 308 26.39 15.05 22.72
C GLU A 308 25.09 14.24 22.50
N ILE A 309 24.14 14.77 21.72
CA ILE A 309 22.85 14.10 21.51
C ILE A 309 23.03 12.76 20.80
N PHE A 310 23.97 12.66 19.84
CA PHE A 310 24.25 11.40 19.15
C PHE A 310 24.99 10.39 20.01
N GLN A 311 25.82 10.88 20.98
CA GLN A 311 26.44 10.00 21.96
C GLN A 311 25.42 9.42 22.94
N LYS A 312 24.49 10.27 23.42
CA LYS A 312 23.44 9.86 24.37
C LYS A 312 22.33 9.03 23.74
N PHE A 313 21.99 9.35 22.50
CA PHE A 313 20.94 8.68 21.72
C PHE A 313 21.47 8.35 20.31
N PRO A 314 22.26 7.27 20.16
CA PRO A 314 22.77 6.86 18.86
C PRO A 314 21.65 6.57 17.88
N ARG A 315 21.85 6.95 16.62
CA ARG A 315 20.88 6.68 15.56
C ARG A 315 20.85 5.18 15.27
N ARG A 316 19.64 4.61 15.20
CA ARG A 316 19.43 3.19 14.92
C ARG A 316 19.15 2.89 13.45
N ALA A 317 18.69 3.88 12.71
CA ALA A 317 18.30 3.75 11.31
C ALA A 317 18.55 5.05 10.54
N SER A 318 18.72 4.90 9.22
CA SER A 318 18.79 6.03 8.30
C SER A 318 17.40 6.65 8.10
N ILE A 319 17.34 7.97 7.88
CA ILE A 319 16.10 8.67 7.54
C ILE A 319 15.81 8.63 6.04
N LEU A 320 16.71 8.11 5.23
CA LEU A 320 16.53 8.03 3.77
C LEU A 320 15.29 7.23 3.41
N ASN A 321 14.49 7.78 2.50
CA ASN A 321 13.21 7.21 2.05
C ASN A 321 12.14 7.03 3.14
N MET A 322 12.33 7.64 4.31
CA MET A 322 11.31 7.63 5.36
C MET A 322 10.18 8.62 5.04
N PRO A 323 8.96 8.39 5.53
CA PRO A 323 7.85 9.34 5.39
C PRO A 323 8.17 10.72 5.95
N LEU A 324 7.49 11.75 5.43
CA LEU A 324 7.64 13.14 5.88
C LEU A 324 7.51 13.30 7.40
N ILE A 325 6.51 12.67 8.01
CA ILE A 325 6.27 12.77 9.45
C ILE A 325 7.38 12.12 10.27
N THR A 326 7.92 10.99 9.80
CA THR A 326 9.09 10.36 10.44
C THR A 326 10.32 11.26 10.34
N THR A 327 10.53 11.91 9.20
CA THR A 327 11.61 12.89 9.02
C THR A 327 11.42 14.09 9.94
N LEU A 328 10.21 14.62 10.06
CA LEU A 328 9.90 15.70 11.00
C LEU A 328 10.16 15.27 12.46
N TYR A 329 9.70 14.07 12.84
CA TYR A 329 9.95 13.53 14.18
C TYR A 329 11.45 13.43 14.46
N TYR A 330 12.21 12.88 13.53
CA TYR A 330 13.66 12.80 13.62
C TYR A 330 14.30 14.18 13.84
N CYS A 331 13.90 15.17 13.04
CA CYS A 331 14.42 16.53 13.19
C CYS A 331 13.96 17.19 14.49
N CYS A 332 12.72 16.96 14.94
CA CYS A 332 12.27 17.40 16.26
C CYS A 332 13.04 16.71 17.39
N PHE A 333 13.57 15.52 17.18
CA PHE A 333 14.35 14.78 18.18
C PHE A 333 15.78 15.28 18.23
N TYR A 334 16.49 15.34 17.09
CA TYR A 334 17.93 15.62 17.03
C TYR A 334 18.28 17.10 16.76
N HIS A 335 17.41 17.85 16.08
CA HIS A 335 17.67 19.16 15.50
C HIS A 335 16.67 20.24 15.92
N TYR A 336 16.05 20.09 17.07
CA TYR A 336 14.94 20.96 17.49
C TYR A 336 15.29 22.45 17.58
N SER A 337 16.51 22.78 18.01
CA SER A 337 17.01 24.15 18.17
C SER A 337 17.65 24.75 16.92
N GLU A 338 17.65 24.01 15.81
CA GLU A 338 18.22 24.48 14.55
C GLU A 338 17.45 25.68 14.00
N THR A 339 18.20 26.61 13.41
CA THR A 339 17.59 27.81 12.80
C THR A 339 16.79 27.47 11.55
N GLU A 340 15.78 28.30 11.22
CA GLU A 340 14.91 28.08 10.07
C GLU A 340 15.64 28.03 8.72
N GLY A 341 16.89 28.51 8.66
CA GLY A 341 17.71 28.47 7.46
C GLY A 341 18.34 27.10 7.15
N THR A 342 18.26 26.12 8.07
CA THR A 342 18.90 24.81 7.90
C THR A 342 17.91 23.76 7.37
N TYR A 343 18.43 22.76 6.65
CA TYR A 343 17.60 21.65 6.12
C TYR A 343 17.04 20.76 7.24
N SER A 344 17.73 20.67 8.38
CA SER A 344 17.32 19.86 9.54
C SER A 344 16.35 20.59 10.47
N SER A 345 16.10 21.88 10.27
CA SER A 345 15.17 22.65 11.10
C SER A 345 13.72 22.15 11.01
N PRO A 346 13.08 21.76 12.13
CA PRO A 346 11.67 21.38 12.13
C PRO A 346 10.74 22.48 11.64
N ALA A 347 11.02 23.76 11.95
CA ALA A 347 10.23 24.90 11.48
C ALA A 347 10.32 25.05 9.96
N ASN A 348 11.51 24.88 9.37
CA ASN A 348 11.70 24.90 7.94
C ASN A 348 10.94 23.75 7.25
N ILE A 349 10.98 22.53 7.81
CA ILE A 349 10.22 21.39 7.29
C ILE A 349 8.73 21.68 7.31
N ARG A 350 8.20 22.21 8.41
CA ARG A 350 6.79 22.59 8.52
C ARG A 350 6.37 23.59 7.43
N GLN A 351 7.16 24.61 7.18
CA GLN A 351 6.88 25.63 6.16
C GLN A 351 6.96 25.05 4.76
N THR A 352 8.04 24.31 4.44
CA THR A 352 8.29 23.75 3.10
C THR A 352 7.15 22.82 2.68
N PHE A 353 6.73 21.92 3.56
CA PHE A 353 5.72 20.90 3.26
C PHE A 353 4.31 21.28 3.75
N ARG A 354 4.11 22.52 4.19
CA ARG A 354 2.81 23.04 4.65
C ARG A 354 2.12 22.15 5.69
N ILE A 355 2.92 21.62 6.63
CA ILE A 355 2.42 20.71 7.66
C ILE A 355 1.46 21.48 8.58
N ALA A 356 0.26 20.92 8.78
CA ALA A 356 -0.75 21.50 9.63
C ALA A 356 -0.23 21.69 11.08
N GLU A 357 -0.68 22.75 11.73
CA GLU A 357 -0.24 23.09 13.09
C GLU A 357 -0.41 21.93 14.07
N LYS A 358 -1.56 21.28 14.07
CA LYS A 358 -1.85 20.13 14.93
C LYS A 358 -0.88 18.98 14.72
N GLN A 359 -0.59 18.67 13.46
CA GLN A 359 0.31 17.58 13.09
C GLN A 359 1.77 17.85 13.51
N TYR A 360 2.23 19.08 13.24
CA TYR A 360 3.55 19.54 13.71
C TYR A 360 3.66 19.47 15.23
N PHE A 361 2.65 20.00 15.92
CA PHE A 361 2.60 20.06 17.38
C PHE A 361 2.68 18.66 18.02
N VAL A 362 1.86 17.71 17.54
CA VAL A 362 1.87 16.33 18.04
C VAL A 362 3.23 15.68 17.85
N THR A 363 3.83 15.86 16.68
CA THR A 363 5.14 15.27 16.34
C THR A 363 6.24 15.87 17.22
N ALA A 364 6.26 17.18 17.37
CA ALA A 364 7.24 17.86 18.23
C ALA A 364 7.06 17.50 19.72
N LEU A 365 5.80 17.45 20.20
CA LEU A 365 5.50 17.04 21.57
C LEU A 365 6.02 15.62 21.85
N ALA A 366 5.74 14.67 20.96
CA ALA A 366 6.19 13.29 21.11
C ALA A 366 7.73 13.18 21.16
N ALA A 367 8.43 13.88 20.24
CA ALA A 367 9.88 13.85 20.18
C ALA A 367 10.53 14.50 21.41
N ARG A 368 10.04 15.66 21.85
CA ARG A 368 10.60 16.38 23.01
C ARG A 368 10.28 15.70 24.34
N ALA A 369 9.08 15.11 24.47
CA ALA A 369 8.72 14.30 25.63
C ALA A 369 9.60 13.04 25.75
N LYS A 370 9.90 12.35 24.64
CA LYS A 370 10.81 11.19 24.63
C LYS A 370 12.19 11.53 25.14
N LEU A 371 12.71 12.71 24.80
CA LEU A 371 13.99 13.24 25.30
C LEU A 371 13.90 13.77 26.74
N LYS A 372 12.70 13.80 27.34
CA LYS A 372 12.46 14.44 28.64
C LYS A 372 12.86 15.93 28.67
N ALA A 373 12.81 16.59 27.52
CA ALA A 373 13.09 18.01 27.35
C ALA A 373 11.87 18.84 27.73
N TRP A 374 11.52 18.88 29.01
CA TRP A 374 10.27 19.48 29.52
C TRP A 374 10.18 20.98 29.28
N LEU A 375 11.30 21.70 29.23
CA LEU A 375 11.31 23.12 28.87
C LEU A 375 10.89 23.35 27.42
N ASP A 376 11.32 22.50 26.51
CA ASP A 376 10.90 22.60 25.09
C ASP A 376 9.44 22.21 24.93
N VAL A 377 8.98 21.20 25.68
CA VAL A 377 7.56 20.84 25.75
C VAL A 377 6.75 22.04 26.23
N ASP A 378 7.18 22.72 27.28
CA ASP A 378 6.48 23.90 27.80
C ASP A 378 6.45 25.06 26.78
N ALA A 379 7.54 25.26 26.08
CA ALA A 379 7.66 26.26 25.02
C ALA A 379 6.66 26.04 23.86
N LEU A 380 6.34 24.76 23.52
CA LEU A 380 5.33 24.46 22.50
C LEU A 380 3.93 24.97 22.83
N PHE A 381 3.57 25.05 24.12
CA PHE A 381 2.28 25.53 24.59
C PHE A 381 2.23 27.04 24.81
N SER A 382 3.40 27.66 24.98
CA SER A 382 3.50 29.07 25.37
C SER A 382 3.14 29.99 24.20
N SER A 383 2.00 30.65 24.26
CA SER A 383 1.68 31.76 23.38
C SER A 383 1.76 33.08 24.17
N ARG A 384 2.56 34.03 23.68
CA ARG A 384 2.62 35.38 24.26
C ARG A 384 1.50 36.24 23.66
N ASN A 385 0.65 36.82 24.54
CA ASN A 385 -0.28 37.87 24.14
C ASN A 385 0.50 39.18 23.93
N TRP A 386 -0.08 40.14 23.18
CA TRP A 386 0.48 41.46 22.98
C TRP A 386 0.75 42.23 24.29
N LEU A 387 0.07 41.88 25.39
CA LEU A 387 0.28 42.42 26.74
C LEU A 387 1.40 41.67 27.51
N GLY A 388 2.12 40.75 26.91
CA GLY A 388 3.23 40.01 27.57
C GLY A 388 2.79 38.86 28.48
N PHE A 389 1.50 38.61 28.65
CA PHE A 389 1.02 37.47 29.43
C PHE A 389 1.16 36.20 28.63
N SER A 390 1.87 35.20 29.17
CA SER A 390 1.95 33.89 28.60
C SER A 390 0.71 33.07 28.95
N ARG A 391 -0.02 32.61 27.94
CA ARG A 391 -1.11 31.66 28.09
C ARG A 391 -0.76 30.39 27.35
N LYS A 392 -0.96 29.23 28.03
CA LYS A 392 -0.78 27.95 27.38
C LYS A 392 -1.96 27.68 26.47
N LYS A 393 -1.67 27.42 25.19
CA LYS A 393 -2.65 26.96 24.18
C LYS A 393 -2.19 25.64 23.60
N SER A 394 -3.12 24.75 23.32
CA SER A 394 -2.86 23.48 22.68
C SER A 394 -3.85 23.24 21.54
N PRO A 395 -3.41 22.78 20.37
CA PRO A 395 -4.29 22.29 19.32
C PRO A 395 -4.89 20.91 19.65
N LEU A 396 -4.42 20.29 20.75
CA LEU A 396 -4.95 19.06 21.33
C LEU A 396 -5.61 19.34 22.67
N SER A 397 -6.58 18.50 23.04
CA SER A 397 -7.11 18.52 24.41
C SER A 397 -6.02 18.14 25.43
N PHE A 398 -5.97 18.86 26.55
CA PHE A 398 -4.92 18.69 27.55
C PHE A 398 -4.89 17.29 28.18
N HIS A 399 -5.99 16.55 28.23
CA HIS A 399 -5.96 15.16 28.71
C HIS A 399 -5.06 14.27 27.84
N ARG A 400 -5.07 14.45 26.51
CA ARG A 400 -4.18 13.72 25.59
C ARG A 400 -2.72 14.13 25.76
N VAL A 401 -2.48 15.41 26.02
CA VAL A 401 -1.15 15.89 26.35
C VAL A 401 -0.63 15.17 27.61
N VAL A 402 -1.46 15.08 28.65
CA VAL A 402 -1.12 14.36 29.89
C VAL A 402 -0.80 12.89 29.60
N ASP A 403 -1.56 12.21 28.73
CA ASP A 403 -1.27 10.82 28.34
C ASP A 403 0.10 10.68 27.66
N VAL A 404 0.46 11.59 26.75
CA VAL A 404 1.79 11.59 26.11
C VAL A 404 2.90 11.83 27.15
N LEU A 405 2.72 12.78 28.05
CA LEU A 405 3.68 13.08 29.09
C LEU A 405 3.87 11.91 30.06
N GLN A 406 2.76 11.26 30.47
CA GLN A 406 2.80 10.07 31.30
C GLN A 406 3.57 8.92 30.68
N LYS A 407 3.27 8.61 29.40
CA LYS A 407 3.98 7.55 28.66
C LYS A 407 5.48 7.77 28.57
N ASN A 408 5.93 9.01 28.65
CA ASN A 408 7.33 9.38 28.65
C ASN A 408 7.91 9.62 30.06
N ASN A 409 7.23 9.13 31.10
CA ASN A 409 7.64 9.22 32.50
C ASN A 409 7.91 10.67 32.95
N ALA A 410 7.00 11.58 32.62
CA ALA A 410 7.11 12.98 33.07
C ALA A 410 7.03 13.04 34.61
N PRO A 411 7.81 13.93 35.24
CA PRO A 411 7.74 14.18 36.68
C PRO A 411 6.34 14.64 37.10
N VAL A 412 5.94 14.31 38.33
CA VAL A 412 4.62 14.68 38.88
C VAL A 412 4.34 16.19 38.78
N GLN A 413 5.38 17.01 38.95
CA GLN A 413 5.27 18.47 38.84
C GLN A 413 4.83 18.90 37.43
N VAL A 414 5.41 18.30 36.40
CA VAL A 414 5.04 18.54 35.00
C VAL A 414 3.62 18.06 34.74
N LEU A 415 3.28 16.83 35.16
CA LEU A 415 1.93 16.28 34.99
C LEU A 415 0.88 17.15 35.70
N GLN A 416 1.17 17.62 36.92
CA GLN A 416 0.26 18.48 37.70
C GLN A 416 -0.08 19.76 36.96
N GLU A 417 0.88 20.37 36.30
CA GLU A 417 0.67 21.59 35.52
C GLU A 417 -0.34 21.38 34.38
N TYR A 418 -0.14 20.32 33.58
CA TYR A 418 -1.00 20.02 32.42
C TYR A 418 -2.35 19.42 32.80
N VAL A 419 -2.41 18.63 33.88
CA VAL A 419 -3.69 18.18 34.45
C VAL A 419 -4.54 19.37 34.89
N GLY A 420 -3.90 20.40 35.47
CA GLY A 420 -4.58 21.65 35.84
C GLY A 420 -5.26 22.38 34.69
N LEU A 421 -4.77 22.19 33.45
CA LEU A 421 -5.29 22.81 32.24
C LEU A 421 -6.43 22.01 31.55
N VAL A 422 -6.77 20.83 32.04
CA VAL A 422 -7.90 20.04 31.52
C VAL A 422 -9.20 20.77 31.79
N ASP A 423 -10.02 20.98 30.76
CA ASP A 423 -11.26 21.77 30.88
C ASP A 423 -12.36 21.01 31.63
N ASP A 424 -12.52 19.73 31.36
CA ASP A 424 -13.49 18.85 32.00
C ASP A 424 -13.11 18.59 33.46
N ALA A 425 -13.99 19.00 34.39
CA ALA A 425 -13.75 18.91 35.82
C ALA A 425 -13.69 17.46 36.35
N GLU A 426 -14.52 16.57 35.79
CA GLU A 426 -14.56 15.16 36.23
C GLU A 426 -13.32 14.42 35.74
N LEU A 427 -12.97 14.61 34.44
CA LEU A 427 -11.77 14.07 33.86
C LEU A 427 -10.51 14.63 34.54
N LYS A 428 -10.49 15.91 34.88
CA LYS A 428 -9.41 16.54 35.65
C LYS A 428 -9.19 15.86 36.99
N ILE A 429 -10.26 15.61 37.75
CA ILE A 429 -10.18 14.93 39.06
C ILE A 429 -9.69 13.50 38.88
N SER A 430 -10.23 12.77 37.91
CA SER A 430 -9.82 11.40 37.62
C SER A 430 -8.33 11.32 37.26
N LEU A 431 -7.85 12.17 36.38
CA LEU A 431 -6.43 12.26 36.01
C LEU A 431 -5.57 12.69 37.19
N ALA A 432 -6.01 13.67 37.99
CA ALA A 432 -5.29 14.12 39.17
C ALA A 432 -5.12 13.00 40.22
N GLN A 433 -6.15 12.18 40.43
CA GLN A 433 -6.08 11.00 41.29
C GLN A 433 -5.12 9.94 40.70
N LYS A 434 -5.28 9.61 39.43
CA LYS A 434 -4.44 8.65 38.72
C LYS A 434 -2.94 8.99 38.80
N HIS A 435 -2.62 10.28 38.66
CA HIS A 435 -1.22 10.78 38.59
C HIS A 435 -0.72 11.33 39.93
N LYS A 436 -1.45 11.12 41.04
CA LYS A 436 -1.06 11.57 42.39
C LYS A 436 -0.89 13.10 42.51
N CYS A 437 -1.65 13.85 41.72
CA CYS A 437 -1.64 15.32 41.74
C CYS A 437 -2.62 15.84 42.84
N HIS A 438 -2.31 15.55 44.10
CA HIS A 438 -3.22 15.77 45.27
C HIS A 438 -3.69 17.22 45.39
N ASN A 439 -2.85 18.22 45.07
CA ASN A 439 -3.19 19.62 45.15
C ASN A 439 -4.38 20.01 44.25
N ILE A 440 -4.47 19.40 43.04
CA ILE A 440 -5.56 19.64 42.11
C ILE A 440 -6.87 19.06 42.67
N VAL A 441 -6.82 17.84 43.24
CA VAL A 441 -7.99 17.19 43.84
C VAL A 441 -8.52 18.04 44.99
N ILE A 442 -7.65 18.51 45.89
CA ILE A 442 -8.03 19.33 47.02
C ILE A 442 -8.66 20.66 46.58
N ASN A 443 -8.07 21.33 45.60
CA ASN A 443 -8.58 22.57 45.07
C ASN A 443 -9.95 22.39 44.41
N GLN A 444 -10.16 21.35 43.64
CA GLN A 444 -11.44 21.09 42.97
C GLN A 444 -12.55 20.73 43.97
N ILE A 445 -12.24 20.04 45.06
CA ILE A 445 -13.22 19.76 46.13
C ILE A 445 -13.60 21.05 46.87
N ARG A 446 -12.63 21.93 47.13
CA ARG A 446 -12.89 23.25 47.76
C ARG A 446 -13.80 24.16 46.94
N TRP A 447 -13.78 24.08 45.61
CA TRP A 447 -14.63 24.89 44.72
C TRP A 447 -16.04 24.29 44.53
N LYS A 448 -16.25 23.01 44.87
CA LYS A 448 -17.58 22.36 44.82
C LYS A 448 -18.40 22.54 46.12
N ASN A 449 -17.74 22.89 47.25
CA ASN A 449 -18.35 23.22 48.53
C ASN A 449 -18.41 24.73 48.71
#